data_35c49368bf5fcc85a21ca5cb511b3269
#
_entry.id   35c49368bf5fcc85a21ca5cb511b3269
#
_cell.length_a   1.000
_cell.length_b   1.000
_cell.length_c   1.000
_cell.angle_alpha   90.00
_cell.angle_beta   90.00
_cell.angle_gamma   90.00
#
_symmetry.space_group_name_H-M   'P 1'
#
loop_
_entity.id
_entity.type
_entity.pdbx_description
1 polymer ?
#
loop_
_entity_poly.entity_id
_entity_poly.type
_entity_poly.pdbx_seq_one_letter_code
_entity_poly.pdbx_strand_id
1 'polypeptide(L)'
;MISKRKAFITGIKSLKLTTSEVKFLKKQKPWGIILFSRNIKSINQAKLLTHSIRKLFKDPYYPILIDQEGGRVNRLKNIITFDNLTGEYFGKLYVQDKRKFNIIYRLFIDKSSYLLKQIGVNINTLPVLDLRIKGSSNIIGDRSFSENKKIVSKVGDICIDLFNQNSIGTVIKHIPGHGLAKVDSHNFTPVVDKSINYLSKNDFFPFKNKGSLFAMTAHITVSYTHLRAHET
;
A
#
# COMPACT_ATOMS: atom_id res chain seq x y z
N MET A 1 -20.50 -21.30 1.67
CA MET A 1 -20.99 -20.16 2.49
C MET A 1 -19.83 -19.26 2.83
N ILE A 2 -19.81 -18.01 2.33
CA ILE A 2 -18.83 -16.99 2.76
C ILE A 2 -19.20 -16.69 4.21
N SER A 3 -18.35 -17.11 5.16
CA SER A 3 -18.59 -16.79 6.57
C SER A 3 -18.65 -15.27 6.70
N LYS A 4 -19.66 -14.73 7.40
CA LYS A 4 -19.79 -13.28 7.66
C LYS A 4 -18.50 -12.76 8.31
N ARG A 5 -17.66 -12.08 7.54
CA ARG A 5 -16.46 -11.39 8.02
C ARG A 5 -16.80 -9.97 8.42
N LYS A 6 -16.13 -9.48 9.46
CA LYS A 6 -16.27 -8.08 9.88
C LYS A 6 -15.38 -7.20 8.98
N ALA A 7 -15.85 -6.00 8.69
CA ALA A 7 -15.19 -5.03 7.82
C ALA A 7 -13.97 -4.37 8.49
N PHE A 8 -12.96 -5.16 8.88
CA PHE A 8 -11.68 -4.65 9.36
C PHE A 8 -10.52 -5.56 8.96
N ILE A 9 -9.34 -4.97 8.88
CA ILE A 9 -8.07 -5.64 8.65
C ILE A 9 -7.25 -5.52 9.93
N THR A 10 -6.53 -6.56 10.32
CA THR A 10 -5.67 -6.55 11.49
C THR A 10 -4.28 -7.08 11.20
N GLY A 11 -3.27 -6.59 11.93
CA GLY A 11 -1.93 -7.19 11.94
C GLY A 11 -1.84 -8.34 12.94
N ILE A 12 -0.69 -9.02 12.92
CA ILE A 12 -0.32 -10.06 13.89
C ILE A 12 1.03 -9.73 14.54
N LYS A 13 1.30 -10.32 15.71
CA LYS A 13 2.42 -9.93 16.55
C LYS A 13 3.77 -10.42 16.03
N SER A 14 3.84 -11.69 15.58
CA SER A 14 5.13 -12.35 15.38
C SER A 14 5.16 -13.28 14.16
N LEU A 15 6.16 -14.18 14.11
CA LEU A 15 6.41 -15.12 13.01
C LEU A 15 5.42 -16.29 12.93
N LYS A 16 4.63 -16.50 14.00
CA LYS A 16 3.60 -17.56 14.10
C LYS A 16 2.38 -16.99 14.82
N LEU A 17 1.21 -17.54 14.57
CA LEU A 17 0.00 -17.20 15.33
C LEU A 17 0.15 -17.72 16.76
N THR A 18 -0.09 -16.83 17.73
CA THR A 18 -0.19 -17.21 19.15
C THR A 18 -1.57 -17.80 19.44
N THR A 19 -1.70 -18.52 20.56
CA THR A 19 -2.99 -19.08 21.00
C THR A 19 -4.05 -17.98 21.20
N SER A 20 -3.66 -16.84 21.75
CA SER A 20 -4.55 -15.67 21.94
C SER A 20 -5.01 -15.09 20.61
N GLU A 21 -4.11 -14.95 19.63
CA GLU A 21 -4.46 -14.48 18.30
C GLU A 21 -5.40 -15.44 17.58
N VAL A 22 -5.17 -16.75 17.68
CA VAL A 22 -6.08 -17.76 17.12
C VAL A 22 -7.49 -17.62 17.72
N LYS A 23 -7.60 -17.46 19.05
CA LYS A 23 -8.89 -17.23 19.71
C LYS A 23 -9.55 -15.92 19.22
N PHE A 24 -8.78 -14.83 19.17
CA PHE A 24 -9.25 -13.53 18.68
C PHE A 24 -9.75 -13.61 17.23
N LEU A 25 -8.93 -14.14 16.33
CA LEU A 25 -9.23 -14.23 14.90
C LEU A 25 -10.48 -15.10 14.63
N LYS A 26 -10.64 -16.23 15.35
CA LYS A 26 -11.85 -17.07 15.26
C LYS A 26 -13.11 -16.33 15.73
N LYS A 27 -13.01 -15.55 16.82
CA LYS A 27 -14.12 -14.80 17.40
C LYS A 27 -14.49 -13.58 16.54
N GLN A 28 -13.49 -12.80 16.11
CA GLN A 28 -13.73 -11.52 15.45
C GLN A 28 -13.88 -11.63 13.92
N LYS A 29 -13.29 -12.66 13.30
CA LYS A 29 -13.40 -12.94 11.85
C LYS A 29 -13.09 -11.70 10.99
N PRO A 30 -11.88 -11.09 11.06
CA PRO A 30 -11.52 -9.95 10.24
C PRO A 30 -11.65 -10.28 8.75
N TRP A 31 -11.86 -9.25 7.92
CA TRP A 31 -11.89 -9.39 6.48
C TRP A 31 -10.53 -9.83 5.92
N GLY A 32 -9.43 -9.31 6.46
CA GLY A 32 -8.09 -9.64 6.03
C GLY A 32 -7.04 -9.46 7.12
N ILE A 33 -5.83 -9.92 6.84
CA ILE A 33 -4.66 -9.74 7.70
C ILE A 33 -3.57 -9.00 6.93
N ILE A 34 -2.96 -7.98 7.55
CA ILE A 34 -1.80 -7.28 7.00
C ILE A 34 -0.52 -7.74 7.70
N LEU A 35 0.50 -8.08 6.89
CA LEU A 35 1.82 -8.49 7.37
C LEU A 35 2.80 -7.32 7.34
N PHE A 36 3.71 -7.32 8.33
CA PHE A 36 4.80 -6.37 8.47
C PHE A 36 6.15 -7.11 8.50
N SER A 37 7.26 -6.38 8.45
CA SER A 37 8.61 -6.98 8.50
C SER A 37 8.81 -7.93 9.68
N ARG A 38 8.20 -7.65 10.85
CA ARG A 38 8.24 -8.51 12.04
C ARG A 38 7.64 -9.90 11.83
N ASN A 39 6.82 -10.06 10.79
CA ASN A 39 6.15 -11.32 10.48
C ASN A 39 6.92 -12.17 9.45
N ILE A 40 8.04 -11.66 8.91
CA ILE A 40 8.75 -12.26 7.78
C ILE A 40 10.22 -12.42 8.12
N LYS A 41 10.65 -13.66 8.33
CA LYS A 41 12.05 -14.05 8.55
C LYS A 41 12.67 -14.68 7.30
N SER A 42 11.91 -15.55 6.63
CA SER A 42 12.29 -16.25 5.41
C SER A 42 11.05 -16.59 4.59
N ILE A 43 11.22 -16.98 3.33
CA ILE A 43 10.12 -17.43 2.47
C ILE A 43 9.37 -18.60 3.11
N ASN A 44 10.07 -19.64 3.54
CA ASN A 44 9.44 -20.84 4.11
C ASN A 44 8.67 -20.52 5.39
N GLN A 45 9.24 -19.71 6.28
CA GLN A 45 8.55 -19.33 7.52
C GLN A 45 7.28 -18.52 7.22
N ALA A 46 7.35 -17.51 6.34
CA ALA A 46 6.21 -16.67 5.99
C ALA A 46 5.11 -17.47 5.27
N LYS A 47 5.48 -18.41 4.38
CA LYS A 47 4.56 -19.35 3.74
C LYS A 47 3.82 -20.22 4.75
N LEU A 48 4.50 -20.73 5.78
CA LEU A 48 3.85 -21.50 6.86
C LEU A 48 2.88 -20.65 7.67
N LEU A 49 3.23 -19.38 7.93
CA LEU A 49 2.36 -18.44 8.63
C LEU A 49 1.08 -18.16 7.83
N THR A 50 1.19 -17.81 6.57
CA THR A 50 0.03 -17.51 5.70
C THR A 50 -0.82 -18.75 5.46
N HIS A 51 -0.20 -19.92 5.35
CA HIS A 51 -0.92 -21.20 5.28
C HIS A 51 -1.74 -21.46 6.55
N SER A 52 -1.16 -21.22 7.75
CA SER A 52 -1.89 -21.38 9.01
C SER A 52 -3.07 -20.41 9.15
N ILE A 53 -2.93 -19.17 8.64
CA ILE A 53 -4.02 -18.20 8.58
C ILE A 53 -5.16 -18.73 7.68
N ARG A 54 -4.85 -19.16 6.46
CA ARG A 54 -5.84 -19.70 5.52
C ARG A 54 -6.54 -20.94 6.06
N LYS A 55 -5.77 -21.85 6.69
CA LYS A 55 -6.33 -23.03 7.36
C LYS A 55 -7.30 -22.65 8.48
N LEU A 56 -6.97 -21.61 9.27
CA LEU A 56 -7.82 -21.10 10.35
C LEU A 56 -9.18 -20.64 9.85
N PHE A 57 -9.22 -19.95 8.71
CA PHE A 57 -10.43 -19.42 8.10
C PHE A 57 -11.10 -20.36 7.09
N LYS A 58 -10.48 -21.53 6.82
CA LYS A 58 -10.92 -22.48 5.79
C LYS A 58 -11.14 -21.82 4.42
N ASP A 59 -10.27 -20.88 4.07
CA ASP A 59 -10.34 -20.11 2.83
C ASP A 59 -8.96 -19.99 2.17
N PRO A 60 -8.73 -20.66 1.03
CA PRO A 60 -7.46 -20.60 0.30
C PRO A 60 -7.16 -19.22 -0.29
N TYR A 61 -8.19 -18.38 -0.47
CA TYR A 61 -8.09 -17.02 -1.02
C TYR A 61 -8.19 -15.95 0.04
N TYR A 62 -8.08 -16.30 1.33
CA TYR A 62 -8.19 -15.34 2.42
C TYR A 62 -7.29 -14.12 2.17
N PRO A 63 -7.82 -12.87 2.30
CA PRO A 63 -7.05 -11.66 2.04
C PRO A 63 -5.86 -11.53 2.99
N ILE A 64 -4.66 -11.52 2.44
CA ILE A 64 -3.41 -11.27 3.15
C ILE A 64 -2.69 -10.14 2.44
N LEU A 65 -2.50 -9.04 3.16
CA LEU A 65 -1.99 -7.78 2.66
C LEU A 65 -0.55 -7.54 3.13
N ILE A 66 0.15 -6.66 2.40
CA ILE A 66 1.49 -6.17 2.77
C ILE A 66 1.73 -4.77 2.20
N ASP A 67 2.56 -3.97 2.88
CA ASP A 67 3.12 -2.71 2.36
C ASP A 67 4.50 -2.97 1.74
N GLN A 68 4.57 -3.54 0.54
CA GLN A 68 5.83 -3.76 -0.15
C GLN A 68 6.01 -2.71 -1.24
N GLU A 69 6.65 -1.57 -0.88
CA GLU A 69 6.81 -0.41 -1.77
C GLU A 69 8.18 -0.38 -2.47
N GLY A 70 9.20 -0.92 -1.83
CA GLY A 70 10.61 -0.67 -2.12
C GLY A 70 11.15 0.49 -1.27
N GLY A 71 12.42 0.84 -1.48
CA GLY A 71 13.06 1.85 -0.65
C GLY A 71 12.93 1.53 0.85
N ARG A 72 12.68 2.55 1.64
CA ARG A 72 12.52 2.43 3.11
C ARG A 72 11.27 1.66 3.55
N VAL A 73 10.30 1.43 2.67
CA VAL A 73 9.11 0.61 2.94
C VAL A 73 9.25 -0.76 2.27
N ASN A 74 10.30 -1.47 2.65
CA ASN A 74 10.58 -2.84 2.23
C ASN A 74 10.28 -3.83 3.38
N ARG A 75 9.14 -4.51 3.33
CA ARG A 75 8.76 -5.52 4.33
C ARG A 75 9.48 -6.84 4.12
N LEU A 76 10.02 -7.06 2.92
CA LEU A 76 10.78 -8.26 2.55
C LEU A 76 12.29 -8.09 2.75
N LYS A 77 12.74 -7.12 3.53
CA LYS A 77 14.17 -6.79 3.73
C LYS A 77 15.05 -7.96 4.18
N ASN A 78 14.49 -8.96 4.85
CA ASN A 78 15.20 -10.18 5.23
C ASN A 78 15.37 -11.19 4.08
N ILE A 79 14.74 -10.94 2.93
CA ILE A 79 14.71 -11.83 1.76
C ILE A 79 15.40 -11.16 0.58
N ILE A 80 15.14 -9.86 0.37
CA ILE A 80 15.64 -9.09 -0.76
C ILE A 80 15.83 -7.62 -0.41
N THR A 81 16.89 -7.03 -0.93
CA THR A 81 17.17 -5.60 -0.80
C THR A 81 16.59 -4.83 -1.99
N PHE A 82 15.71 -3.88 -1.70
CA PHE A 82 15.11 -2.95 -2.66
C PHE A 82 15.35 -1.48 -2.28
N ASP A 83 16.39 -1.20 -1.49
CA ASP A 83 16.59 0.08 -0.82
C ASP A 83 16.69 1.27 -1.79
N ASN A 84 17.27 1.07 -2.97
CA ASN A 84 17.40 2.10 -4.01
C ASN A 84 16.20 2.15 -4.99
N LEU A 85 15.27 1.21 -4.89
CA LEU A 85 14.10 1.13 -5.78
C LEU A 85 12.91 1.84 -5.15
N THR A 86 13.02 3.17 -5.05
CA THR A 86 12.01 4.05 -4.46
C THR A 86 10.99 4.52 -5.50
N GLY A 87 9.86 5.05 -5.06
CA GLY A 87 8.90 5.72 -5.95
C GLY A 87 9.57 6.84 -6.75
N GLU A 88 10.36 7.67 -6.06
CA GLU A 88 11.11 8.76 -6.70
C GLU A 88 12.08 8.28 -7.79
N TYR A 89 12.80 7.19 -7.54
CA TYR A 89 13.68 6.60 -8.54
C TYR A 89 12.92 6.24 -9.82
N PHE A 90 11.79 5.54 -9.67
CA PHE A 90 10.97 5.15 -10.81
C PHE A 90 10.31 6.34 -11.50
N GLY A 91 9.87 7.34 -10.75
CA GLY A 91 9.31 8.58 -11.33
C GLY A 91 10.35 9.36 -12.16
N LYS A 92 11.57 9.49 -11.64
CA LYS A 92 12.70 10.10 -12.38
C LYS A 92 13.03 9.29 -13.63
N LEU A 93 13.13 7.97 -13.51
CA LEU A 93 13.44 7.09 -14.63
C LEU A 93 12.36 7.16 -15.73
N TYR A 94 11.08 7.25 -15.35
CA TYR A 94 9.98 7.42 -16.30
C TYR A 94 10.08 8.69 -17.14
N VAL A 95 10.62 9.77 -16.55
CA VAL A 95 10.83 11.04 -17.28
C VAL A 95 12.08 10.99 -18.16
N GLN A 96 13.16 10.42 -17.66
CA GLN A 96 14.46 10.40 -18.32
C GLN A 96 14.54 9.40 -19.46
N ASP A 97 14.02 8.19 -19.25
CA ASP A 97 14.10 7.07 -20.21
C ASP A 97 12.92 6.11 -20.02
N LYS A 98 11.87 6.32 -20.78
CA LYS A 98 10.67 5.47 -20.73
C LYS A 98 10.92 4.01 -21.09
N ARG A 99 11.85 3.74 -22.00
CA ARG A 99 12.18 2.37 -22.41
C ARG A 99 12.83 1.62 -21.25
N LYS A 100 13.82 2.25 -20.62
CA LYS A 100 14.51 1.71 -19.44
C LYS A 100 13.56 1.58 -18.26
N PHE A 101 12.69 2.58 -18.04
CA PHE A 101 11.64 2.51 -17.03
C PHE A 101 10.75 1.28 -17.22
N ASN A 102 10.21 1.08 -18.41
CA ASN A 102 9.31 -0.04 -18.69
C ASN A 102 9.96 -1.40 -18.39
N ILE A 103 11.25 -1.56 -18.70
CA ILE A 103 11.97 -2.80 -18.43
C ILE A 103 12.21 -2.97 -16.92
N ILE A 104 12.83 -1.97 -16.28
CA ILE A 104 13.26 -2.08 -14.88
C ILE A 104 12.06 -2.12 -13.94
N TYR A 105 11.02 -1.30 -14.20
CA TYR A 105 9.83 -1.27 -13.36
C TYR A 105 9.02 -2.57 -13.46
N ARG A 106 8.89 -3.14 -14.66
CA ARG A 106 8.31 -4.47 -14.85
C ARG A 106 9.07 -5.53 -14.08
N LEU A 107 10.41 -5.59 -14.21
CA LEU A 107 11.23 -6.54 -13.47
C LEU A 107 11.07 -6.41 -11.95
N PHE A 108 11.00 -5.17 -11.44
CA PHE A 108 10.74 -4.90 -10.02
C PHE A 108 9.37 -5.43 -9.58
N ILE A 109 8.31 -5.14 -10.34
CA ILE A 109 6.94 -5.59 -10.02
C ILE A 109 6.83 -7.11 -10.14
N ASP A 110 7.39 -7.72 -11.19
CA ASP A 110 7.36 -9.16 -11.41
C ASP A 110 8.10 -9.90 -10.29
N LYS A 111 9.30 -9.40 -9.89
CA LYS A 111 10.07 -9.96 -8.77
C LYS A 111 9.33 -9.82 -7.45
N SER A 112 8.77 -8.64 -7.18
CA SER A 112 7.95 -8.39 -5.98
C SER A 112 6.75 -9.35 -5.95
N SER A 113 5.98 -9.42 -7.02
CA SER A 113 4.81 -10.29 -7.15
C SER A 113 5.15 -11.76 -6.98
N TYR A 114 6.25 -12.22 -7.57
CA TYR A 114 6.76 -13.58 -7.38
C TYR A 114 6.99 -13.89 -5.90
N LEU A 115 7.74 -13.02 -5.20
CA LEU A 115 8.04 -13.20 -3.77
C LEU A 115 6.77 -13.15 -2.92
N LEU A 116 5.85 -12.23 -3.21
CA LEU A 116 4.56 -12.13 -2.50
C LEU A 116 3.75 -13.42 -2.66
N LYS A 117 3.67 -13.97 -3.86
CA LYS A 117 3.00 -15.26 -4.10
C LYS A 117 3.69 -16.41 -3.36
N GLN A 118 5.03 -16.46 -3.33
CA GLN A 118 5.78 -17.49 -2.59
C GLN A 118 5.48 -17.48 -1.09
N ILE A 119 5.32 -16.32 -0.50
CA ILE A 119 4.95 -16.19 0.93
C ILE A 119 3.44 -16.21 1.17
N GLY A 120 2.64 -16.35 0.12
CA GLY A 120 1.19 -16.43 0.22
C GLY A 120 0.47 -15.12 0.45
N VAL A 121 1.04 -13.98 0.10
CA VAL A 121 0.37 -12.66 0.07
C VAL A 121 -0.35 -12.50 -1.27
N ASN A 122 -1.57 -11.95 -1.26
CA ASN A 122 -2.39 -11.75 -2.45
C ASN A 122 -2.82 -10.30 -2.70
N ILE A 123 -2.49 -9.37 -1.79
CA ILE A 123 -2.77 -7.94 -1.95
C ILE A 123 -1.55 -7.13 -1.53
N ASN A 124 -1.05 -6.25 -2.41
CA ASN A 124 -0.01 -5.29 -2.08
C ASN A 124 -0.59 -3.88 -2.00
N THR A 125 -0.24 -3.12 -0.95
CA THR A 125 -0.75 -1.75 -0.78
C THR A 125 0.08 -0.75 -1.59
N LEU A 126 0.10 -0.92 -2.89
CA LEU A 126 0.63 -0.03 -3.94
C LEU A 126 -0.44 0.22 -5.00
N PRO A 127 -0.31 1.34 -5.74
CA PRO A 127 0.71 2.40 -5.69
C PRO A 127 0.46 3.47 -4.62
N VAL A 128 1.56 4.17 -4.23
CA VAL A 128 1.50 5.45 -3.53
C VAL A 128 1.23 6.54 -4.56
N LEU A 129 0.06 7.18 -4.49
CA LEU A 129 -0.37 8.22 -5.43
C LEU A 129 -0.28 9.63 -4.85
N ASP A 130 0.33 9.76 -3.67
CA ASP A 130 0.60 11.05 -3.06
C ASP A 130 1.65 11.82 -3.87
N LEU A 131 1.46 13.13 -3.99
CA LEU A 131 2.42 14.01 -4.64
C LEU A 131 3.61 14.28 -3.70
N ARG A 132 4.81 14.40 -4.28
CA ARG A 132 5.96 14.92 -3.55
C ARG A 132 5.89 16.44 -3.54
N ILE A 133 5.63 17.03 -2.38
CA ILE A 133 5.55 18.49 -2.23
C ILE A 133 6.80 18.98 -1.50
N LYS A 134 7.49 19.95 -2.10
CA LYS A 134 8.66 20.59 -1.48
C LYS A 134 8.25 21.32 -0.19
N GLY A 135 8.98 21.07 0.90
CA GLY A 135 8.69 21.69 2.21
C GLY A 135 7.59 20.98 3.01
N SER A 136 7.00 19.89 2.52
CA SER A 136 6.12 19.02 3.30
C SER A 136 6.90 18.05 4.18
N SER A 137 6.18 17.33 5.05
CA SER A 137 6.75 16.25 5.86
C SER A 137 7.40 15.17 4.99
N ASN A 138 8.50 14.59 5.47
CA ASN A 138 9.22 13.53 4.76
C ASN A 138 8.53 12.15 4.84
N ILE A 139 7.30 12.07 5.37
CA ILE A 139 6.54 10.82 5.48
C ILE A 139 6.32 10.21 4.10
N ILE A 140 5.91 11.02 3.13
CA ILE A 140 5.79 10.60 1.73
C ILE A 140 7.18 10.62 1.09
N GLY A 141 7.84 11.76 1.01
CA GLY A 141 9.20 11.90 0.54
C GLY A 141 9.45 11.10 -0.76
N ASP A 142 10.46 10.23 -0.72
CA ASP A 142 10.90 9.36 -1.82
C ASP A 142 9.95 8.20 -2.16
N ARG A 143 8.89 7.99 -1.39
CA ARG A 143 7.81 7.03 -1.71
C ARG A 143 6.95 7.52 -2.88
N SER A 144 6.84 8.83 -3.08
CA SER A 144 6.13 9.44 -4.21
C SER A 144 6.92 9.29 -5.51
N PHE A 145 6.21 9.07 -6.62
CA PHE A 145 6.82 9.03 -7.96
C PHE A 145 7.28 10.42 -8.42
N SER A 146 6.55 11.49 -8.07
CA SER A 146 6.85 12.85 -8.57
C SER A 146 6.04 13.92 -7.83
N GLU A 147 6.43 15.17 -8.01
CA GLU A 147 5.58 16.34 -7.73
C GLU A 147 4.53 16.59 -8.82
N ASN A 148 4.75 16.05 -10.01
CA ASN A 148 3.83 16.20 -11.15
C ASN A 148 2.70 15.16 -11.09
N LYS A 149 1.47 15.63 -10.86
CA LYS A 149 0.27 14.80 -10.74
C LYS A 149 0.00 13.89 -11.95
N LYS A 150 0.36 14.32 -13.18
CA LYS A 150 0.17 13.51 -14.40
C LYS A 150 1.16 12.34 -14.43
N ILE A 151 2.40 12.55 -13.97
CA ILE A 151 3.41 11.49 -13.85
C ILE A 151 2.97 10.49 -12.79
N VAL A 152 2.59 10.97 -11.58
CA VAL A 152 2.10 10.10 -10.49
C VAL A 152 0.91 9.28 -10.94
N SER A 153 -0.08 9.91 -11.60
CA SER A 153 -1.24 9.21 -12.14
C SER A 153 -0.85 8.12 -13.13
N LYS A 154 0.02 8.44 -14.11
CA LYS A 154 0.38 7.50 -15.18
C LYS A 154 1.26 6.34 -14.69
N VAL A 155 2.26 6.61 -13.85
CA VAL A 155 3.08 5.56 -13.24
C VAL A 155 2.25 4.69 -12.30
N GLY A 156 1.29 5.30 -11.59
CA GLY A 156 0.31 4.59 -10.78
C GLY A 156 -0.54 3.61 -11.59
N ASP A 157 -1.05 4.00 -12.75
CA ASP A 157 -1.79 3.11 -13.66
C ASP A 157 -0.94 1.92 -14.10
N ILE A 158 0.31 2.18 -14.52
CA ILE A 158 1.26 1.12 -14.91
C ILE A 158 1.51 0.15 -13.72
N CYS A 159 1.65 0.68 -12.50
CA CYS A 159 1.82 -0.14 -11.30
C CYS A 159 0.64 -1.09 -11.09
N ILE A 160 -0.59 -0.55 -11.16
CA ILE A 160 -1.82 -1.32 -10.98
C ILE A 160 -1.92 -2.43 -12.04
N ASP A 161 -1.71 -2.08 -13.31
CA ASP A 161 -1.79 -3.01 -14.43
C ASP A 161 -0.78 -4.16 -14.27
N LEU A 162 0.47 -3.85 -13.92
CA LEU A 162 1.52 -4.86 -13.75
C LEU A 162 1.24 -5.81 -12.56
N PHE A 163 0.75 -5.30 -11.41
CA PHE A 163 0.36 -6.16 -10.31
C PHE A 163 -0.86 -7.02 -10.66
N ASN A 164 -1.86 -6.46 -11.34
CA ASN A 164 -3.04 -7.20 -11.80
C ASN A 164 -2.65 -8.33 -12.78
N GLN A 165 -1.74 -8.07 -13.73
CA GLN A 165 -1.18 -9.10 -14.63
C GLN A 165 -0.50 -10.24 -13.84
N ASN A 166 0.07 -9.92 -12.70
CA ASN A 166 0.66 -10.88 -11.78
C ASN A 166 -0.34 -11.48 -10.78
N SER A 167 -1.64 -11.24 -10.90
CA SER A 167 -2.68 -11.73 -9.97
C SER A 167 -2.43 -11.30 -8.50
N ILE A 168 -1.88 -10.13 -8.28
CA ILE A 168 -1.75 -9.46 -6.98
C ILE A 168 -2.71 -8.27 -6.96
N GLY A 169 -3.64 -8.25 -6.00
CA GLY A 169 -4.53 -7.11 -5.79
C GLY A 169 -3.75 -5.87 -5.35
N THR A 170 -4.27 -4.69 -5.71
CA THR A 170 -3.65 -3.39 -5.42
C THR A 170 -4.52 -2.55 -4.49
N VAL A 171 -3.90 -1.65 -3.73
CA VAL A 171 -4.57 -0.65 -2.88
C VAL A 171 -3.94 0.69 -3.18
N ILE A 172 -4.69 1.61 -3.78
CA ILE A 172 -4.21 2.99 -3.97
C ILE A 172 -4.19 3.74 -2.65
N LYS A 173 -3.17 4.56 -2.41
CA LYS A 173 -2.99 5.28 -1.14
C LYS A 173 -2.26 6.62 -1.31
N HIS A 174 -2.48 7.58 -0.45
CA HIS A 174 -3.41 7.67 0.68
C HIS A 174 -4.48 8.72 0.35
N ILE A 175 -5.70 8.29 0.06
CA ILE A 175 -6.78 9.19 -0.37
C ILE A 175 -7.10 10.20 0.76
N PRO A 176 -7.29 11.47 0.43
CA PRO A 176 -7.36 12.10 -0.88
C PRO A 176 -6.01 12.68 -1.37
N GLY A 177 -4.90 12.39 -0.72
CA GLY A 177 -3.54 12.83 -0.97
C GLY A 177 -2.88 13.35 0.30
N HIS A 178 -1.76 12.73 0.69
CA HIS A 178 -1.02 13.04 1.91
C HIS A 178 0.16 13.99 1.65
N GLY A 179 0.40 14.37 0.37
CA GLY A 179 1.59 15.12 -0.04
C GLY A 179 1.75 16.49 0.61
N LEU A 180 0.65 17.17 0.95
CA LEU A 180 0.65 18.50 1.59
C LEU A 180 0.78 18.47 3.12
N ALA A 181 0.78 17.30 3.76
CA ALA A 181 0.90 17.19 5.21
C ALA A 181 2.26 17.72 5.70
N LYS A 182 2.24 18.70 6.58
CA LYS A 182 3.46 19.32 7.13
C LYS A 182 4.01 18.59 8.36
N VAL A 183 3.18 17.78 9.03
CA VAL A 183 3.53 17.02 10.23
C VAL A 183 3.28 15.53 10.04
N ASP A 184 3.93 14.72 10.88
CA ASP A 184 3.75 13.28 10.88
C ASP A 184 2.37 12.91 11.44
N SER A 185 1.57 12.23 10.63
CA SER A 185 0.23 11.77 11.02
C SER A 185 0.23 10.70 12.11
N HIS A 186 1.38 10.11 12.44
CA HIS A 186 1.51 9.21 13.59
C HIS A 186 1.59 9.96 14.93
N ASN A 187 2.03 11.23 14.91
CA ASN A 187 2.22 12.03 16.12
C ASN A 187 1.16 13.13 16.26
N PHE A 188 0.66 13.66 15.14
CA PHE A 188 -0.29 14.75 15.09
C PHE A 188 -1.27 14.53 13.95
N THR A 189 -2.49 15.07 14.06
CA THR A 189 -3.41 15.08 12.92
C THR A 189 -3.04 16.24 11.98
N PRO A 190 -2.45 15.97 10.79
CA PRO A 190 -2.07 17.03 9.88
C PRO A 190 -3.31 17.75 9.35
N VAL A 191 -3.28 19.09 9.34
CA VAL A 191 -4.30 19.91 8.70
C VAL A 191 -3.77 20.41 7.36
N VAL A 192 -4.53 20.19 6.30
CA VAL A 192 -4.22 20.71 4.96
C VAL A 192 -5.10 21.91 4.70
N ASP A 193 -4.47 23.10 4.69
CA ASP A 193 -5.14 24.37 4.44
C ASP A 193 -5.01 24.78 2.96
N LYS A 194 -5.80 24.16 2.13
CA LYS A 194 -5.93 24.46 0.69
C LYS A 194 -7.39 24.39 0.27
N SER A 195 -7.79 25.27 -0.67
CA SER A 195 -9.15 25.23 -1.20
C SER A 195 -9.48 23.89 -1.84
N ILE A 196 -10.74 23.49 -1.77
CA ILE A 196 -11.21 22.24 -2.40
C ILE A 196 -10.95 22.24 -3.93
N ASN A 197 -11.01 23.41 -4.56
CA ASN A 197 -10.70 23.56 -5.97
C ASN A 197 -9.22 23.26 -6.27
N TYR A 198 -8.31 23.74 -5.42
CA TYR A 198 -6.89 23.40 -5.53
C TYR A 198 -6.66 21.90 -5.35
N LEU A 199 -7.21 21.32 -4.29
CA LEU A 199 -7.05 19.88 -3.96
C LEU A 199 -7.60 19.00 -5.07
N SER A 200 -8.79 19.32 -5.60
CA SER A 200 -9.43 18.55 -6.69
C SER A 200 -8.63 18.58 -7.98
N LYS A 201 -7.94 19.70 -8.24
CA LYS A 201 -7.09 19.87 -9.43
C LYS A 201 -5.69 19.24 -9.25
N ASN A 202 -5.20 19.05 -8.04
CA ASN A 202 -3.84 18.60 -7.75
C ASN A 202 -3.81 17.27 -6.99
N ASP A 203 -4.01 17.29 -5.67
CA ASP A 203 -3.81 16.11 -4.81
C ASP A 203 -4.80 14.98 -5.09
N PHE A 204 -6.05 15.32 -5.43
CA PHE A 204 -7.06 14.30 -5.76
C PHE A 204 -6.92 13.76 -7.18
N PHE A 205 -6.21 14.48 -8.06
CA PHE A 205 -6.10 14.11 -9.47
C PHE A 205 -5.50 12.71 -9.69
N PRO A 206 -4.40 12.31 -9.02
CA PRO A 206 -3.81 11.00 -9.25
C PRO A 206 -4.72 9.81 -8.86
N PHE A 207 -5.72 10.05 -8.01
CA PHE A 207 -6.64 9.00 -7.54
C PHE A 207 -7.86 8.77 -8.43
N LYS A 208 -8.11 9.68 -9.40
CA LYS A 208 -9.28 9.58 -10.27
C LYS A 208 -9.13 8.43 -11.27
N ASN A 209 -10.23 7.67 -11.48
CA ASN A 209 -10.35 6.64 -12.51
C ASN A 209 -9.23 5.60 -12.47
N LYS A 210 -8.98 5.00 -11.29
CA LYS A 210 -7.98 3.95 -11.10
C LYS A 210 -8.60 2.56 -11.14
N GLY A 211 -7.92 1.62 -11.83
CA GLY A 211 -8.31 0.21 -11.93
C GLY A 211 -8.00 -0.61 -10.67
N SER A 212 -7.87 0.02 -9.50
CA SER A 212 -7.67 -0.66 -8.21
C SER A 212 -9.01 -0.87 -7.51
N LEU A 213 -9.23 -2.08 -6.95
CA LEU A 213 -10.46 -2.41 -6.21
C LEU A 213 -10.47 -1.84 -4.78
N PHE A 214 -9.31 -1.46 -4.25
CA PHE A 214 -9.18 -1.01 -2.88
C PHE A 214 -8.47 0.34 -2.82
N ALA A 215 -8.81 1.10 -1.77
CA ALA A 215 -8.19 2.36 -1.46
C ALA A 215 -7.93 2.47 0.05
N MET A 216 -6.84 3.15 0.42
CA MET A 216 -6.51 3.46 1.80
C MET A 216 -6.61 4.97 2.00
N THR A 217 -7.36 5.39 3.01
CA THR A 217 -7.50 6.80 3.37
C THR A 217 -6.29 7.32 4.13
N ALA A 218 -5.97 8.59 3.94
CA ALA A 218 -4.94 9.30 4.69
C ALA A 218 -5.44 9.68 6.10
N HIS A 219 -4.51 9.78 7.04
CA HIS A 219 -4.77 10.35 8.37
C HIS A 219 -4.55 11.87 8.33
N ILE A 220 -5.38 12.59 7.60
CA ILE A 220 -5.31 14.06 7.47
C ILE A 220 -6.67 14.69 7.68
N THR A 221 -6.67 15.94 8.13
CA THR A 221 -7.84 16.82 8.15
C THR A 221 -7.69 17.88 7.07
N VAL A 222 -8.74 18.12 6.30
CA VAL A 222 -8.82 19.28 5.39
C VAL A 222 -9.66 20.37 6.03
N SER A 223 -9.18 21.62 6.01
CA SER A 223 -9.85 22.74 6.70
C SER A 223 -11.26 23.05 6.20
N TYR A 224 -11.62 22.57 5.01
CA TYR A 224 -12.98 22.67 4.44
C TYR A 224 -13.84 21.44 4.66
N THR A 225 -13.76 20.83 5.83
CA THR A 225 -14.57 19.66 6.15
C THR A 225 -16.02 20.03 6.46
N HIS A 226 -16.81 20.29 5.42
CA HIS A 226 -18.20 19.90 5.42
C HIS A 226 -18.39 18.38 5.15
N LEU A 227 -17.33 17.69 4.83
CA LEU A 227 -17.24 16.22 4.78
C LEU A 227 -16.67 15.72 6.10
N ARG A 228 -17.44 15.81 7.16
CA ARG A 228 -17.18 15.00 8.36
C ARG A 228 -17.42 13.54 7.99
N ALA A 229 -16.43 12.70 8.25
CA ALA A 229 -16.55 11.24 8.15
C ALA A 229 -17.50 10.65 9.19
N HIS A 230 -18.58 11.36 9.52
CA HIS A 230 -19.59 10.96 10.50
C HIS A 230 -20.97 10.76 9.87
N GLU A 231 -21.09 10.86 8.56
CA GLU A 231 -22.36 10.71 7.87
C GLU A 231 -22.33 9.55 6.86
N THR A 232 -21.74 8.42 7.29
CA THR A 232 -21.97 7.13 6.64
C THR A 232 -22.25 6.06 7.66
#